data_79d2418bbd33636a556a891a358b144a
#
_entry.id   79d2418bbd33636a556a891a358b144a
#
_cell.length_a   1.000
_cell.length_b   1.000
_cell.length_c   1.000
_cell.angle_alpha   90.00
_cell.angle_beta   90.00
_cell.angle_gamma   90.00
#
_symmetry.space_group_name_H-M   'P 1'
#
loop_
_entity.id
_entity.type
_entity.pdbx_description
1 polymer ?
#
loop_
_entity_poly.entity_id
_entity_poly.type
_entity_poly.pdbx_seq_one_letter_code
_entity_poly.pdbx_strand_id
1 'polypeptide(L)'
;MADKALETVFLNGEFLPKDEAKVSAFDRGFIFGDGIYEVVPVINSKMVDKEGFWARFERSLNEIDISLPYEKDKFEAILNEMIAKNALKEGGIYMQVTRGVAFRNFYFMENLTPSVFIFCYESEILNNPAAKNGIKVVSVEDIRWKRRDIKSISLLAQCYAKNEAHKKGADEGFMVENGFVTEGCSSSAFIIKDKTLITKPLSNEILPGIRRMRLLRIAKDIGLKIEERKFSMDEVYAADEVFISAATLILLPVIYADGKAINGAKVGEISSKLREIYASELLKEAGL
;
A
#
# COMPACT_ATOMS: atom_id res chain seq x y z
N MET A 1 8.39 14.08 -8.38
CA MET A 1 8.72 14.90 -7.19
C MET A 1 8.54 13.97 -5.98
N ALA A 2 9.35 14.08 -4.94
CA ALA A 2 9.10 13.31 -3.73
C ALA A 2 7.81 13.83 -3.09
N ASP A 3 6.89 12.93 -2.72
CA ASP A 3 5.67 13.26 -2.01
C ASP A 3 6.04 14.01 -0.72
N LYS A 4 5.41 15.13 -0.48
CA LYS A 4 5.63 15.94 0.73
C LYS A 4 4.36 15.94 1.56
N ALA A 5 4.49 15.73 2.87
CA ALA A 5 3.40 15.92 3.80
C ALA A 5 2.88 17.37 3.70
N LEU A 6 1.56 17.51 3.64
CA LEU A 6 0.90 18.80 3.67
C LEU A 6 1.01 19.44 5.05
N GLU A 7 0.57 20.70 5.17
CA GLU A 7 0.91 21.55 6.33
C GLU A 7 0.25 21.10 7.62
N THR A 8 -1.03 20.71 7.56
CA THR A 8 -1.77 20.28 8.75
C THR A 8 -1.67 18.79 8.95
N VAL A 9 -1.33 18.37 10.16
CA VAL A 9 -1.35 16.98 10.61
C VAL A 9 -2.28 16.82 11.81
N PHE A 10 -2.68 15.58 12.10
CA PHE A 10 -3.43 15.26 13.33
C PHE A 10 -2.56 14.39 14.24
N LEU A 11 -2.47 14.76 15.50
CA LEU A 11 -1.76 14.00 16.52
C LEU A 11 -2.57 13.94 17.82
N ASN A 12 -2.97 12.75 18.23
CA ASN A 12 -3.60 12.46 19.52
C ASN A 12 -4.77 13.37 19.92
N GLY A 13 -5.62 13.78 18.99
CA GLY A 13 -6.80 14.62 19.23
C GLY A 13 -6.68 16.06 18.75
N GLU A 14 -5.51 16.48 18.30
CA GLU A 14 -5.25 17.86 17.89
C GLU A 14 -4.82 17.96 16.42
N PHE A 15 -5.31 18.99 15.73
CA PHE A 15 -4.81 19.39 14.41
C PHE A 15 -3.70 20.42 14.60
N LEU A 16 -2.52 20.12 14.11
CA LEU A 16 -1.30 20.89 14.34
C LEU A 16 -0.58 21.19 13.02
N PRO A 17 0.22 22.27 12.96
CA PRO A 17 1.25 22.39 11.94
C PRO A 17 2.21 21.20 12.02
N LYS A 18 2.64 20.64 10.88
CA LYS A 18 3.49 19.43 10.85
C LYS A 18 4.78 19.55 11.67
N ASP A 19 5.37 20.77 11.74
CA ASP A 19 6.62 21.02 12.45
C ASP A 19 6.43 21.11 13.99
N GLU A 20 5.18 21.24 14.44
CA GLU A 20 4.82 21.26 15.86
C GLU A 20 4.42 19.87 16.40
N ALA A 21 4.11 18.91 15.53
CA ALA A 21 3.71 17.56 15.90
C ALA A 21 4.91 16.76 16.44
N LYS A 22 4.92 16.51 17.76
CA LYS A 22 5.98 15.80 18.45
C LYS A 22 5.46 14.57 19.15
N VAL A 23 6.08 13.43 18.90
CA VAL A 23 5.78 12.15 19.54
C VAL A 23 6.75 11.94 20.72
N SER A 24 6.27 11.31 21.78
CA SER A 24 7.15 10.94 22.91
C SER A 24 8.25 9.98 22.45
N ALA A 25 9.47 10.19 22.90
CA ALA A 25 10.58 9.24 22.70
C ALA A 25 10.31 7.87 23.34
N PHE A 26 9.35 7.77 24.26
CA PHE A 26 8.90 6.51 24.87
C PHE A 26 7.67 5.93 24.19
N ASP A 27 7.22 6.47 23.03
CA ASP A 27 6.19 5.82 22.24
C ASP A 27 6.69 4.47 21.74
N ARG A 28 5.89 3.42 21.93
CA ARG A 28 6.26 2.04 21.54
C ARG A 28 6.42 1.89 20.03
N GLY A 29 5.73 2.72 19.25
CA GLY A 29 5.95 2.80 17.80
C GLY A 29 7.35 3.26 17.46
N PHE A 30 7.91 4.24 18.20
CA PHE A 30 9.28 4.70 18.03
C PHE A 30 10.33 3.69 18.54
N ILE A 31 10.06 3.02 19.67
CA ILE A 31 11.05 2.10 20.30
C ILE A 31 11.06 0.72 19.63
N PHE A 32 9.89 0.18 19.24
CA PHE A 32 9.73 -1.21 18.81
C PHE A 32 9.13 -1.37 17.40
N GLY A 33 8.58 -0.30 16.82
CA GLY A 33 7.70 -0.45 15.67
C GLY A 33 6.35 -1.12 16.04
N ASP A 34 5.91 -0.97 17.30
CA ASP A 34 4.69 -1.56 17.84
C ASP A 34 3.46 -0.71 17.46
N GLY A 35 2.93 -1.00 16.29
CA GLY A 35 1.80 -0.28 15.70
C GLY A 35 1.51 -0.71 14.28
N ILE A 36 0.45 -0.15 13.73
CA ILE A 36 0.03 -0.36 12.34
C ILE A 36 -0.07 0.99 11.61
N TYR A 37 -0.09 0.92 10.29
CA TYR A 37 -0.39 2.08 9.45
C TYR A 37 -1.36 1.74 8.34
N GLU A 38 -2.00 2.75 7.79
CA GLU A 38 -2.82 2.66 6.59
C GLU A 38 -2.61 3.86 5.67
N VAL A 39 -2.98 3.66 4.42
CA VAL A 39 -3.05 4.74 3.43
C VAL A 39 -4.39 4.64 2.71
N VAL A 40 -5.18 5.71 2.80
CA VAL A 40 -6.45 5.85 2.08
C VAL A 40 -6.25 6.80 0.91
N PRO A 41 -6.54 6.40 -0.32
CA PRO A 41 -6.49 7.29 -1.46
C PRO A 41 -7.64 8.30 -1.44
N VAL A 42 -7.33 9.51 -1.89
CA VAL A 42 -8.27 10.62 -2.03
C VAL A 42 -8.33 11.03 -3.49
N ILE A 43 -9.54 11.15 -4.03
CA ILE A 43 -9.83 11.66 -5.38
C ILE A 43 -10.99 12.65 -5.25
N ASN A 44 -10.89 13.81 -5.88
CA ASN A 44 -11.91 14.87 -5.79
C ASN A 44 -12.28 15.22 -4.33
N SER A 45 -11.26 15.31 -3.47
CA SER A 45 -11.41 15.56 -2.02
C SER A 45 -12.29 14.53 -1.28
N LYS A 46 -12.43 13.32 -1.81
CA LYS A 46 -13.18 12.22 -1.17
C LYS A 46 -12.29 10.99 -1.03
N MET A 47 -12.38 10.34 0.12
CA MET A 47 -11.77 9.02 0.31
C MET A 47 -12.45 8.00 -0.61
N VAL A 48 -11.66 7.18 -1.31
CA VAL A 48 -12.12 6.08 -2.15
C VAL A 48 -11.60 4.73 -1.64
N ASP A 49 -12.21 3.61 -2.06
CA ASP A 49 -11.94 2.26 -1.54
C ASP A 49 -12.13 2.12 -0.01
N LYS A 50 -13.03 2.89 0.57
CA LYS A 50 -13.24 2.99 2.03
C LYS A 50 -13.55 1.66 2.71
N GLU A 51 -14.38 0.82 2.11
CA GLU A 51 -14.79 -0.46 2.70
C GLU A 51 -13.58 -1.38 2.92
N GLY A 52 -12.76 -1.54 1.88
CA GLY A 52 -11.54 -2.35 1.97
C GLY A 52 -10.51 -1.78 2.95
N PHE A 53 -10.42 -0.45 3.03
CA PHE A 53 -9.59 0.23 4.02
C PHE A 53 -10.02 -0.13 5.44
N TRP A 54 -11.28 0.07 5.81
CA TRP A 54 -11.77 -0.20 7.16
C TRP A 54 -11.57 -1.65 7.55
N ALA A 55 -11.92 -2.59 6.69
CA ALA A 55 -11.76 -4.01 6.96
C ALA A 55 -10.30 -4.40 7.28
N ARG A 56 -9.33 -3.86 6.52
CA ARG A 56 -7.91 -4.16 6.75
C ARG A 56 -7.33 -3.41 7.96
N PHE A 57 -7.76 -2.18 8.19
CA PHE A 57 -7.35 -1.36 9.32
C PHE A 57 -7.76 -2.02 10.65
N GLU A 58 -9.05 -2.34 10.79
CA GLU A 58 -9.59 -3.04 11.95
C GLU A 58 -8.92 -4.41 12.16
N ARG A 59 -8.74 -5.19 11.08
CA ARG A 59 -8.03 -6.45 11.15
C ARG A 59 -6.59 -6.28 11.67
N SER A 60 -5.83 -5.32 11.13
CA SER A 60 -4.44 -5.12 11.55
C SER A 60 -4.32 -4.68 13.00
N LEU A 61 -5.23 -3.84 13.50
CA LEU A 61 -5.32 -3.46 14.91
C LEU A 61 -5.58 -4.67 15.81
N ASN A 62 -6.57 -5.49 15.45
CA ASN A 62 -6.95 -6.67 16.22
C ASN A 62 -5.83 -7.71 16.28
N GLU A 63 -5.05 -7.89 15.20
CA GLU A 63 -3.95 -8.86 15.16
C GLU A 63 -2.78 -8.55 16.12
N ILE A 64 -2.70 -7.32 16.61
CA ILE A 64 -1.70 -6.89 17.59
C ILE A 64 -2.33 -6.31 18.87
N ASP A 65 -3.60 -6.59 19.13
CA ASP A 65 -4.33 -6.17 20.33
C ASP A 65 -4.22 -4.66 20.61
N ILE A 66 -4.44 -3.82 19.61
CA ILE A 66 -4.57 -2.36 19.76
C ILE A 66 -6.00 -1.94 19.47
N SER A 67 -6.63 -1.24 20.41
CA SER A 67 -7.94 -0.64 20.21
C SER A 67 -7.80 0.79 19.67
N LEU A 68 -8.54 1.14 18.62
CA LEU A 68 -8.60 2.51 18.15
C LEU A 68 -9.25 3.38 19.24
N PRO A 69 -8.62 4.52 19.66
CA PRO A 69 -9.17 5.35 20.73
C PRO A 69 -10.32 6.28 20.27
N TYR A 70 -10.92 5.98 19.13
CA TYR A 70 -12.03 6.71 18.53
C TYR A 70 -13.06 5.74 17.98
N GLU A 71 -14.34 6.07 18.14
CA GLU A 71 -15.42 5.42 17.39
C GLU A 71 -15.25 5.66 15.89
N LYS A 72 -15.67 4.72 15.06
CA LYS A 72 -15.48 4.71 13.62
C LYS A 72 -15.94 6.01 12.95
N ASP A 73 -17.15 6.47 13.25
CA ASP A 73 -17.73 7.67 12.65
C ASP A 73 -16.94 8.92 13.03
N LYS A 74 -16.46 9.00 14.28
CA LYS A 74 -15.62 10.08 14.76
C LYS A 74 -14.26 10.08 14.05
N PHE A 75 -13.67 8.90 13.87
CA PHE A 75 -12.40 8.79 13.16
C PHE A 75 -12.54 9.15 11.68
N GLU A 76 -13.64 8.74 11.03
CA GLU A 76 -13.93 9.14 9.65
C GLU A 76 -14.14 10.66 9.53
N ALA A 77 -14.78 11.29 10.51
CA ALA A 77 -14.90 12.75 10.56
C ALA A 77 -13.53 13.43 10.65
N ILE A 78 -12.59 12.90 11.46
CA ILE A 78 -11.22 13.40 11.54
C ILE A 78 -10.51 13.28 10.18
N LEU A 79 -10.64 12.14 9.49
CA LEU A 79 -10.05 11.97 8.16
C LEU A 79 -10.61 12.97 7.13
N ASN A 80 -11.91 13.20 7.14
CA ASN A 80 -12.54 14.19 6.27
C ASN A 80 -12.08 15.63 6.62
N GLU A 81 -11.92 15.94 7.89
CA GLU A 81 -11.38 17.23 8.34
C GLU A 81 -9.92 17.42 7.91
N MET A 82 -9.11 16.35 7.93
CA MET A 82 -7.74 16.38 7.40
C MET A 82 -7.69 16.72 5.91
N ILE A 83 -8.61 16.15 5.12
CA ILE A 83 -8.76 16.49 3.69
C ILE A 83 -9.10 17.97 3.53
N ALA A 84 -10.09 18.46 4.29
CA ALA A 84 -10.56 19.84 4.20
C ALA A 84 -9.51 20.86 4.61
N LYS A 85 -8.84 20.65 5.77
CA LYS A 85 -7.80 21.57 6.29
C LYS A 85 -6.59 21.67 5.36
N ASN A 86 -6.27 20.59 4.65
CA ASN A 86 -5.17 20.55 3.69
C ASN A 86 -5.60 20.85 2.24
N ALA A 87 -6.87 21.10 1.98
CA ALA A 87 -7.45 21.29 0.64
C ALA A 87 -7.03 20.17 -0.35
N LEU A 88 -6.84 18.94 0.15
CA LEU A 88 -6.36 17.81 -0.63
C LEU A 88 -7.39 17.41 -1.68
N LYS A 89 -7.04 17.51 -2.96
CA LYS A 89 -7.89 17.09 -4.09
C LYS A 89 -7.60 15.67 -4.54
N GLU A 90 -6.34 15.34 -4.73
CA GLU A 90 -5.88 14.01 -5.15
C GLU A 90 -4.59 13.64 -4.43
N GLY A 91 -4.54 12.45 -3.83
CA GLY A 91 -3.38 11.98 -3.08
C GLY A 91 -3.72 10.92 -2.06
N GLY A 92 -3.05 10.94 -0.93
CA GLY A 92 -3.23 9.95 0.13
C GLY A 92 -3.35 10.57 1.52
N ILE A 93 -4.10 9.89 2.37
CA ILE A 93 -4.08 10.09 3.81
C ILE A 93 -3.31 8.93 4.41
N TYR A 94 -2.17 9.21 5.01
CA TYR A 94 -1.45 8.26 5.85
C TYR A 94 -1.97 8.37 7.28
N MET A 95 -2.19 7.24 7.92
CA MET A 95 -2.49 7.17 9.34
C MET A 95 -1.69 6.08 10.00
N GLN A 96 -1.26 6.33 11.22
CA GLN A 96 -0.51 5.42 12.07
C GLN A 96 -1.15 5.35 13.44
N VAL A 97 -1.29 4.14 13.97
CA VAL A 97 -1.73 3.89 15.34
C VAL A 97 -0.68 3.04 16.01
N THR A 98 -0.09 3.55 17.08
CA THR A 98 0.85 2.80 17.92
C THR A 98 0.16 2.37 19.22
N ARG A 99 0.76 1.44 19.94
CA ARG A 99 0.26 1.06 21.27
C ARG A 99 0.31 2.18 22.29
N GLY A 100 1.08 3.26 22.04
CA GLY A 100 1.20 4.42 22.91
C GLY A 100 2.50 4.45 23.70
N VAL A 101 2.52 5.34 24.69
CA VAL A 101 3.71 5.67 25.48
C VAL A 101 3.84 4.72 26.67
N ALA A 102 5.00 4.06 26.80
CA ALA A 102 5.31 3.19 27.93
C ALA A 102 6.82 3.04 28.12
N PHE A 103 7.24 2.66 29.33
CA PHE A 103 8.62 2.25 29.56
C PHE A 103 8.94 0.99 28.75
N ARG A 104 10.21 0.81 28.36
CA ARG A 104 10.68 -0.26 27.50
C ARG A 104 10.45 -1.65 28.12
N ASN A 105 9.41 -2.33 27.67
CA ASN A 105 9.07 -3.69 28.03
C ASN A 105 8.60 -4.46 26.79
N PHE A 106 8.92 -5.75 26.66
CA PHE A 106 8.58 -6.55 25.47
C PHE A 106 7.14 -7.05 25.47
N TYR A 107 6.47 -7.16 26.62
CA TYR A 107 5.05 -7.55 26.58
C TYR A 107 4.16 -6.38 26.17
N PHE A 108 2.99 -6.74 25.64
CA PHE A 108 1.90 -5.81 25.43
C PHE A 108 1.33 -5.39 26.78
N MET A 109 1.61 -4.16 27.17
CA MET A 109 1.11 -3.64 28.46
C MET A 109 -0.35 -3.27 28.31
N GLU A 110 -1.13 -3.59 29.35
CA GLU A 110 -2.54 -3.23 29.42
C GLU A 110 -2.74 -1.74 29.73
N ASN A 111 -3.94 -1.24 29.39
CA ASN A 111 -4.39 0.12 29.73
C ASN A 111 -3.51 1.28 29.20
N LEU A 112 -2.78 1.06 28.11
CA LEU A 112 -2.11 2.14 27.41
C LEU A 112 -3.11 2.89 26.51
N THR A 113 -2.91 4.21 26.40
CA THR A 113 -3.64 5.02 25.41
C THR A 113 -2.87 4.99 24.09
N PRO A 114 -3.45 4.43 23.00
CA PRO A 114 -2.79 4.43 21.70
C PRO A 114 -2.50 5.82 21.20
N SER A 115 -1.34 6.01 20.55
CA SER A 115 -1.03 7.24 19.84
C SER A 115 -1.53 7.15 18.41
N VAL A 116 -2.17 8.23 17.93
CA VAL A 116 -2.70 8.32 16.57
C VAL A 116 -2.08 9.51 15.85
N PHE A 117 -1.41 9.24 14.74
CA PHE A 117 -0.81 10.26 13.88
C PHE A 117 -1.35 10.14 12.45
N ILE A 118 -1.77 11.27 11.87
CA ILE A 118 -2.34 11.33 10.51
C ILE A 118 -1.72 12.50 9.76
N PHE A 119 -1.34 12.28 8.50
CA PHE A 119 -0.97 13.34 7.57
C PHE A 119 -1.52 13.09 6.18
N CYS A 120 -1.65 14.16 5.39
CA CYS A 120 -2.03 14.12 3.98
C CYS A 120 -0.83 14.43 3.09
N TYR A 121 -0.86 13.92 1.85
CA TYR A 121 0.11 14.24 0.81
C TYR A 121 -0.55 14.20 -0.57
N GLU A 122 -0.08 15.04 -1.48
CA GLU A 122 -0.51 15.01 -2.89
C GLU A 122 0.18 13.88 -3.64
N SER A 123 -0.55 13.22 -4.52
CA SER A 123 -0.01 12.18 -5.40
C SER A 123 -0.90 12.04 -6.63
N GLU A 124 -0.29 11.93 -7.82
CA GLU A 124 -1.00 11.69 -9.07
C GLU A 124 -1.45 10.23 -9.18
N ILE A 125 -2.69 9.93 -8.76
CA ILE A 125 -3.27 8.58 -8.76
C ILE A 125 -3.84 8.26 -10.15
N LEU A 126 -4.67 9.15 -10.68
CA LEU A 126 -5.38 8.96 -11.95
C LEU A 126 -4.45 9.11 -13.14
N ASN A 127 -3.66 10.19 -13.17
CA ASN A 127 -2.79 10.56 -14.28
C ASN A 127 -1.31 10.22 -14.05
N ASN A 128 -1.00 9.22 -13.24
CA ASN A 128 0.38 8.80 -12.98
C ASN A 128 1.12 8.48 -14.29
N PRO A 129 2.22 9.19 -14.62
CA PRO A 129 2.94 8.97 -15.87
C PRO A 129 3.48 7.55 -16.04
N ALA A 130 3.82 6.89 -14.94
CA ALA A 130 4.31 5.51 -14.94
C ALA A 130 3.25 4.50 -15.44
N ALA A 131 1.97 4.86 -15.40
CA ALA A 131 0.91 4.03 -15.98
C ALA A 131 1.00 3.91 -17.50
N LYS A 132 1.52 4.95 -18.17
CA LYS A 132 1.71 4.99 -19.64
C LYS A 132 3.12 4.53 -20.04
N ASN A 133 4.11 4.85 -19.21
CA ASN A 133 5.52 4.60 -19.54
C ASN A 133 6.00 3.22 -19.07
N GLY A 134 5.29 2.59 -18.14
CA GLY A 134 5.75 1.39 -17.45
C GLY A 134 6.86 1.67 -16.44
N ILE A 135 7.12 0.71 -15.59
CA ILE A 135 8.17 0.74 -14.56
C ILE A 135 9.17 -0.40 -14.75
N LYS A 136 10.31 -0.28 -14.07
CA LYS A 136 11.35 -1.30 -13.98
C LYS A 136 11.32 -1.93 -12.59
N VAL A 137 11.39 -3.26 -12.52
CA VAL A 137 11.52 -3.99 -11.26
C VAL A 137 12.78 -4.83 -11.26
N VAL A 138 13.28 -5.14 -10.06
CA VAL A 138 14.37 -6.11 -9.85
C VAL A 138 14.00 -7.07 -8.74
N SER A 139 14.53 -8.27 -8.80
CA SER A 139 14.40 -9.24 -7.72
C SER A 139 15.25 -8.82 -6.52
N VAL A 140 14.69 -8.93 -5.32
CA VAL A 140 15.33 -8.69 -4.04
C VAL A 140 14.93 -9.79 -3.06
N GLU A 141 15.79 -10.11 -2.10
CA GLU A 141 15.47 -11.11 -1.08
C GLU A 141 14.37 -10.58 -0.14
N ASP A 142 13.39 -11.42 0.19
CA ASP A 142 12.37 -11.10 1.18
C ASP A 142 12.83 -11.49 2.58
N ILE A 143 13.42 -10.54 3.29
CA ILE A 143 13.92 -10.69 4.66
C ILE A 143 12.93 -10.25 5.74
N ARG A 144 11.67 -10.00 5.38
CA ARG A 144 10.65 -9.57 6.33
C ARG A 144 10.27 -10.66 7.32
N TRP A 145 9.64 -10.26 8.41
CA TRP A 145 9.07 -11.19 9.40
C TRP A 145 7.95 -12.07 8.81
N LYS A 146 7.45 -13.06 9.57
CA LYS A 146 6.48 -14.06 9.09
C LYS A 146 5.00 -13.63 9.27
N ARG A 147 4.70 -12.38 9.63
CA ARG A 147 3.37 -11.81 9.76
C ARG A 147 3.21 -10.58 8.85
N ARG A 148 3.50 -10.77 7.54
CA ARG A 148 3.43 -9.73 6.50
C ARG A 148 1.99 -9.31 6.18
N ASP A 149 1.05 -10.14 6.59
CA ASP A 149 -0.40 -9.91 6.53
C ASP A 149 -0.86 -8.75 7.42
N ILE A 150 -0.12 -8.43 8.48
CA ILE A 150 -0.36 -7.28 9.34
C ILE A 150 0.32 -6.05 8.73
N LYS A 151 -0.43 -4.96 8.56
CA LYS A 151 0.12 -3.71 8.03
C LYS A 151 0.89 -2.92 9.10
N SER A 152 1.93 -3.57 9.65
CA SER A 152 2.77 -3.06 10.72
C SER A 152 3.68 -1.92 10.26
N ILE A 153 4.00 -0.99 11.18
CA ILE A 153 5.01 0.07 10.99
C ILE A 153 6.45 -0.44 11.07
N SER A 154 6.68 -1.72 11.33
CA SER A 154 8.01 -2.35 11.30
C SER A 154 8.50 -2.56 9.86
N LEU A 155 8.84 -1.45 9.17
CA LEU A 155 9.09 -1.40 7.72
C LEU A 155 10.57 -1.40 7.32
N LEU A 156 11.50 -1.64 8.24
CA LEU A 156 12.94 -1.58 7.93
C LEU A 156 13.35 -2.54 6.81
N ALA A 157 12.80 -3.76 6.79
CA ALA A 157 13.09 -4.73 5.74
C ALA A 157 12.56 -4.28 4.37
N GLN A 158 11.36 -3.67 4.31
CA GLN A 158 10.80 -3.09 3.09
C GLN A 158 11.64 -1.91 2.59
N CYS A 159 12.09 -1.03 3.51
CA CYS A 159 12.97 0.09 3.18
C CYS A 159 14.31 -0.41 2.64
N TYR A 160 14.88 -1.46 3.25
CA TYR A 160 16.11 -2.09 2.77
C TYR A 160 15.94 -2.64 1.35
N ALA A 161 14.89 -3.45 1.12
CA ALA A 161 14.60 -4.02 -0.19
C ALA A 161 14.36 -2.94 -1.26
N LYS A 162 13.60 -1.88 -0.93
CA LYS A 162 13.35 -0.76 -1.83
C LYS A 162 14.64 0.02 -2.18
N ASN A 163 15.52 0.21 -1.19
CA ASN A 163 16.81 0.85 -1.40
C ASN A 163 17.75 0.01 -2.30
N GLU A 164 17.76 -1.32 -2.14
CA GLU A 164 18.49 -2.22 -3.05
C GLU A 164 17.97 -2.15 -4.48
N ALA A 165 16.65 -2.10 -4.66
CA ALA A 165 16.03 -1.90 -5.97
C ALA A 165 16.46 -0.55 -6.59
N HIS A 166 16.40 0.52 -5.79
CA HIS A 166 16.79 1.86 -6.23
C HIS A 166 18.28 1.92 -6.66
N LYS A 167 19.19 1.33 -5.91
CA LYS A 167 20.63 1.23 -6.26
C LYS A 167 20.85 0.53 -7.60
N LYS A 168 19.99 -0.40 -7.97
CA LYS A 168 20.01 -1.11 -9.26
C LYS A 168 19.28 -0.37 -10.37
N GLY A 169 18.80 0.87 -10.12
CA GLY A 169 18.09 1.71 -11.10
C GLY A 169 16.67 1.25 -11.40
N ALA A 170 16.03 0.53 -10.47
CA ALA A 170 14.65 0.08 -10.57
C ALA A 170 13.69 0.96 -9.76
N ASP A 171 12.45 1.00 -10.21
CA ASP A 171 11.36 1.76 -9.56
C ASP A 171 10.74 0.97 -8.41
N GLU A 172 10.76 -0.38 -8.48
CA GLU A 172 10.22 -1.27 -7.45
C GLU A 172 11.06 -2.55 -7.35
N GLY A 173 11.02 -3.22 -6.19
CA GLY A 173 11.59 -4.53 -5.99
C GLY A 173 10.53 -5.61 -5.90
N PHE A 174 10.68 -6.71 -6.62
CA PHE A 174 9.93 -7.93 -6.36
C PHE A 174 10.65 -8.74 -5.29
N MET A 175 10.03 -8.86 -4.12
CA MET A 175 10.60 -9.62 -3.02
C MET A 175 10.42 -11.12 -3.26
N VAL A 176 11.52 -11.87 -3.11
CA VAL A 176 11.58 -13.31 -3.40
C VAL A 176 11.95 -14.08 -2.14
N GLU A 177 11.17 -15.10 -1.81
CA GLU A 177 11.45 -16.05 -0.74
C GLU A 177 11.27 -17.48 -1.26
N ASN A 178 12.24 -18.34 -1.01
CA ASN A 178 12.23 -19.76 -1.46
C ASN A 178 11.99 -19.93 -2.97
N GLY A 179 12.54 -19.03 -3.80
CA GLY A 179 12.42 -19.09 -5.26
C GLY A 179 11.12 -18.49 -5.82
N PHE A 180 10.21 -18.01 -4.99
CA PHE A 180 8.93 -17.45 -5.42
C PHE A 180 8.79 -15.98 -5.05
N VAL A 181 8.15 -15.22 -5.94
CA VAL A 181 7.77 -13.84 -5.67
C VAL A 181 6.71 -13.83 -4.56
N THR A 182 6.94 -13.03 -3.53
CA THR A 182 5.95 -12.80 -2.48
C THR A 182 5.05 -11.62 -2.87
N GLU A 183 5.60 -10.43 -2.96
CA GLU A 183 4.95 -9.20 -3.42
C GLU A 183 6.02 -8.14 -3.79
N GLY A 184 5.63 -6.94 -4.15
CA GLY A 184 6.56 -5.81 -4.25
C GLY A 184 6.96 -5.26 -2.87
N CYS A 185 8.01 -4.45 -2.78
CA CYS A 185 8.44 -3.82 -1.52
C CYS A 185 7.32 -3.01 -0.85
N SER A 186 6.43 -2.42 -1.65
CA SER A 186 5.28 -1.63 -1.18
C SER A 186 3.99 -1.88 -1.98
N SER A 187 3.92 -2.99 -2.71
CA SER A 187 2.85 -3.26 -3.68
C SER A 187 2.55 -4.75 -3.80
N SER A 188 1.36 -5.09 -4.26
CA SER A 188 1.05 -6.46 -4.70
C SER A 188 1.59 -6.70 -6.11
N ALA A 189 2.05 -7.93 -6.40
CA ALA A 189 2.62 -8.33 -7.68
C ALA A 189 1.69 -9.29 -8.44
N PHE A 190 1.63 -9.12 -9.76
CA PHE A 190 0.78 -9.89 -10.67
C PHE A 190 1.51 -10.17 -11.98
N ILE A 191 1.26 -11.34 -12.55
CA ILE A 191 1.63 -11.66 -13.91
C ILE A 191 0.40 -12.09 -14.72
N ILE A 192 0.42 -11.86 -16.02
CA ILE A 192 -0.57 -12.38 -16.95
C ILE A 192 0.13 -13.29 -17.94
N LYS A 193 -0.39 -14.50 -18.11
CA LYS A 193 0.05 -15.47 -19.11
C LYS A 193 -1.15 -16.15 -19.72
N ASP A 194 -1.23 -16.19 -21.05
CA ASP A 194 -2.31 -16.85 -21.81
C ASP A 194 -3.72 -16.46 -21.28
N LYS A 195 -3.96 -15.15 -21.10
CA LYS A 195 -5.20 -14.58 -20.52
C LYS A 195 -5.53 -15.07 -19.10
N THR A 196 -4.55 -15.60 -18.38
CA THR A 196 -4.66 -15.98 -16.97
C THR A 196 -3.94 -14.95 -16.12
N LEU A 197 -4.64 -14.31 -15.19
CA LEU A 197 -4.07 -13.44 -14.16
C LEU A 197 -3.61 -14.30 -12.99
N ILE A 198 -2.33 -14.24 -12.68
CA ILE A 198 -1.70 -15.04 -11.62
C ILE A 198 -1.18 -14.09 -10.55
N THR A 199 -1.47 -14.40 -9.30
CA THR A 199 -0.95 -13.68 -8.14
C THR A 199 -0.82 -14.65 -6.97
N LYS A 200 0.04 -14.32 -5.99
CA LYS A 200 0.21 -15.15 -4.80
C LYS A 200 -1.09 -15.21 -3.97
N PRO A 201 -1.50 -16.38 -3.45
CA PRO A 201 -2.67 -16.50 -2.58
C PRO A 201 -2.45 -15.77 -1.25
N LEU A 202 -3.52 -15.28 -0.66
CA LEU A 202 -3.48 -14.64 0.65
C LEU A 202 -2.98 -15.63 1.72
N SER A 203 -2.04 -15.18 2.50
CA SER A 203 -1.42 -15.91 3.61
C SER A 203 -0.63 -14.93 4.49
N ASN A 204 0.02 -15.41 5.54
CA ASN A 204 0.94 -14.60 6.35
C ASN A 204 2.19 -14.11 5.57
N GLU A 205 2.38 -14.58 4.33
CA GLU A 205 3.53 -14.22 3.51
C GLU A 205 3.34 -12.95 2.69
N ILE A 206 2.12 -12.39 2.59
CA ILE A 206 1.80 -11.16 1.85
C ILE A 206 0.76 -10.31 2.54
N LEU A 207 0.75 -9.02 2.24
CA LEU A 207 -0.30 -8.12 2.68
C LEU A 207 -1.59 -8.34 1.87
N PRO A 208 -2.79 -8.41 2.50
CA PRO A 208 -4.06 -8.43 1.77
C PRO A 208 -4.35 -7.06 1.14
N GLY A 209 -3.84 -6.84 -0.08
CA GLY A 209 -3.93 -5.58 -0.79
C GLY A 209 -5.38 -5.22 -1.14
N ILE A 210 -5.87 -4.02 -0.79
CA ILE A 210 -7.23 -3.55 -1.12
C ILE A 210 -7.39 -3.47 -2.64
N ARG A 211 -6.40 -2.89 -3.31
CA ARG A 211 -6.37 -2.84 -4.78
C ARG A 211 -6.33 -4.22 -5.42
N ARG A 212 -5.60 -5.17 -4.80
CA ARG A 212 -5.53 -6.55 -5.26
C ARG A 212 -6.92 -7.19 -5.34
N MET A 213 -7.73 -7.10 -4.29
CA MET A 213 -9.07 -7.69 -4.26
C MET A 213 -9.95 -7.12 -5.37
N ARG A 214 -9.93 -5.81 -5.56
CA ARG A 214 -10.74 -5.15 -6.60
C ARG A 214 -10.25 -5.50 -8.01
N LEU A 215 -8.93 -5.55 -8.24
CA LEU A 215 -8.36 -5.95 -9.52
C LEU A 215 -8.72 -7.40 -9.90
N LEU A 216 -8.72 -8.33 -8.93
CA LEU A 216 -9.15 -9.70 -9.18
C LEU A 216 -10.63 -9.77 -9.59
N ARG A 217 -11.51 -8.97 -8.95
CA ARG A 217 -12.92 -8.86 -9.36
C ARG A 217 -13.03 -8.32 -10.78
N ILE A 218 -12.41 -7.17 -11.07
CA ILE A 218 -12.46 -6.56 -12.41
C ILE A 218 -11.90 -7.52 -13.46
N ALA A 219 -10.79 -8.20 -13.17
CA ALA A 219 -10.20 -9.17 -14.10
C ALA A 219 -11.16 -10.33 -14.43
N LYS A 220 -11.87 -10.84 -13.42
CA LYS A 220 -12.92 -11.85 -13.62
C LYS A 220 -14.08 -11.31 -14.47
N ASP A 221 -14.53 -10.09 -14.22
CA ASP A 221 -15.64 -9.44 -14.92
C ASP A 221 -15.32 -9.23 -16.41
N ILE A 222 -14.05 -9.03 -16.78
CA ILE A 222 -13.62 -8.92 -18.18
C ILE A 222 -13.23 -10.27 -18.81
N GLY A 223 -13.46 -11.39 -18.12
CA GLY A 223 -13.30 -12.74 -18.63
C GLY A 223 -11.89 -13.32 -18.55
N LEU A 224 -11.01 -12.78 -17.69
CA LEU A 224 -9.72 -13.42 -17.42
C LEU A 224 -9.90 -14.62 -16.49
N LYS A 225 -9.13 -15.68 -16.73
CA LYS A 225 -8.94 -16.74 -15.75
C LYS A 225 -8.09 -16.19 -14.59
N ILE A 226 -8.44 -16.55 -13.34
CA ILE A 226 -7.70 -16.17 -12.15
C ILE A 226 -7.05 -17.40 -11.55
N GLU A 227 -5.75 -17.31 -11.28
CA GLU A 227 -5.02 -18.33 -10.51
C GLU A 227 -4.31 -17.68 -9.32
N GLU A 228 -4.78 -18.00 -8.13
CA GLU A 228 -4.10 -17.61 -6.90
C GLU A 228 -3.11 -18.72 -6.53
N ARG A 229 -1.86 -18.59 -6.97
CA ARG A 229 -0.77 -19.54 -6.74
C ARG A 229 0.57 -18.82 -6.62
N LYS A 230 1.58 -19.52 -6.12
CA LYS A 230 2.96 -19.05 -6.18
C LYS A 230 3.43 -18.96 -7.63
N PHE A 231 4.31 -18.00 -7.92
CA PHE A 231 4.99 -17.84 -9.21
C PHE A 231 6.43 -17.40 -8.99
N SER A 232 7.32 -17.80 -9.87
CA SER A 232 8.77 -17.53 -9.80
C SER A 232 9.15 -16.32 -10.64
N MET A 233 10.40 -15.85 -10.51
CA MET A 233 10.95 -14.83 -11.40
C MET A 233 11.09 -15.32 -12.84
N ASP A 234 11.29 -16.63 -13.08
CA ASP A 234 11.28 -17.17 -14.44
C ASP A 234 9.91 -17.03 -15.10
N GLU A 235 8.82 -17.22 -14.34
CA GLU A 235 7.47 -16.96 -14.82
C GLU A 235 7.21 -15.47 -15.05
N VAL A 236 7.80 -14.58 -14.23
CA VAL A 236 7.76 -13.12 -14.47
C VAL A 236 8.41 -12.79 -15.82
N TYR A 237 9.59 -13.35 -16.12
CA TYR A 237 10.28 -13.09 -17.40
C TYR A 237 9.55 -13.65 -18.61
N ALA A 238 8.81 -14.75 -18.44
CA ALA A 238 8.04 -15.41 -19.50
C ALA A 238 6.60 -14.91 -19.62
N ALA A 239 6.19 -13.98 -18.75
CA ALA A 239 4.83 -13.45 -18.73
C ALA A 239 4.53 -12.57 -19.97
N ASP A 240 3.28 -12.56 -20.39
CA ASP A 240 2.80 -11.67 -21.45
C ASP A 240 2.70 -10.24 -20.93
N GLU A 241 2.25 -10.06 -19.67
CA GLU A 241 2.22 -8.78 -18.97
C GLU A 241 2.55 -8.97 -17.49
N VAL A 242 3.15 -7.96 -16.88
CA VAL A 242 3.45 -7.90 -15.45
C VAL A 242 3.01 -6.55 -14.93
N PHE A 243 2.43 -6.50 -13.74
CA PHE A 243 2.08 -5.22 -13.12
C PHE A 243 2.09 -5.31 -11.57
N ILE A 244 2.13 -4.14 -10.97
CA ILE A 244 1.98 -3.96 -9.52
C ILE A 244 0.72 -3.17 -9.18
N SER A 245 0.25 -3.27 -7.93
CA SER A 245 -0.80 -2.40 -7.42
C SER A 245 -0.54 -1.94 -5.98
N ALA A 246 -0.86 -0.68 -5.69
CA ALA A 246 -0.78 -0.11 -4.35
C ALA A 246 -1.84 1.00 -4.18
N ALA A 247 -2.08 1.44 -2.95
CA ALA A 247 -3.16 2.38 -2.59
C ALA A 247 -3.21 3.63 -3.49
N THR A 248 -2.08 4.29 -3.74
CA THR A 248 -2.01 5.52 -4.53
C THR A 248 -1.52 5.30 -5.97
N LEU A 249 -1.39 4.06 -6.44
CA LEU A 249 -0.91 3.76 -7.78
C LEU A 249 -1.97 3.18 -8.72
N ILE A 250 -3.10 2.69 -8.18
CA ILE A 250 -4.09 1.84 -8.86
C ILE A 250 -3.39 0.56 -9.36
N LEU A 251 -2.79 0.64 -10.53
CA LEU A 251 -1.99 -0.39 -11.21
C LEU A 251 -0.89 0.31 -12.03
N LEU A 252 0.34 -0.20 -11.94
CA LEU A 252 1.44 0.23 -12.80
C LEU A 252 2.01 -0.98 -13.56
N PRO A 253 2.09 -0.92 -14.91
CA PRO A 253 2.66 -1.99 -15.71
C PRO A 253 4.18 -2.04 -15.54
N VAL A 254 4.73 -3.24 -15.51
CA VAL A 254 6.17 -3.53 -15.48
C VAL A 254 6.63 -3.84 -16.89
N ILE A 255 7.62 -3.09 -17.40
CA ILE A 255 8.18 -3.28 -18.74
C ILE A 255 9.59 -3.86 -18.72
N TYR A 256 10.26 -3.86 -17.59
CA TYR A 256 11.55 -4.55 -17.38
C TYR A 256 11.57 -5.23 -16.00
N ALA A 257 12.06 -6.46 -15.96
CA ALA A 257 12.33 -7.21 -14.74
C ALA A 257 13.76 -7.77 -14.79
N ASP A 258 14.63 -7.40 -13.82
CA ASP A 258 16.06 -7.75 -13.78
C ASP A 258 16.78 -7.46 -15.12
N GLY A 259 16.46 -6.35 -15.76
CA GLY A 259 17.00 -5.95 -17.05
C GLY A 259 16.42 -6.67 -18.27
N LYS A 260 15.55 -7.67 -18.08
CA LYS A 260 14.86 -8.38 -19.17
C LYS A 260 13.58 -7.64 -19.54
N ALA A 261 13.36 -7.43 -20.84
CA ALA A 261 12.16 -6.79 -21.35
C ALA A 261 10.94 -7.71 -21.19
N ILE A 262 9.86 -7.16 -20.65
CA ILE A 262 8.54 -7.78 -20.59
C ILE A 262 7.71 -7.21 -21.76
N ASN A 263 7.00 -8.05 -22.47
CA ASN A 263 6.16 -7.63 -23.61
C ASN A 263 6.92 -6.71 -24.62
N GLY A 264 8.19 -7.03 -24.90
CA GLY A 264 9.03 -6.18 -25.76
C GLY A 264 9.23 -4.74 -25.23
N ALA A 265 9.27 -4.59 -23.91
CA ALA A 265 9.35 -3.30 -23.19
C ALA A 265 8.16 -2.35 -23.49
N LYS A 266 6.97 -2.91 -23.65
CA LYS A 266 5.74 -2.17 -23.90
C LYS A 266 4.72 -2.43 -22.80
N VAL A 267 3.91 -1.42 -22.52
CA VAL A 267 2.75 -1.56 -21.65
C VAL A 267 1.73 -2.49 -22.28
N GLY A 268 1.20 -3.42 -21.50
CA GLY A 268 0.24 -4.41 -21.99
C GLY A 268 -1.19 -3.85 -22.12
N GLU A 269 -1.97 -4.45 -23.00
CA GLU A 269 -3.36 -4.04 -23.25
C GLU A 269 -4.28 -4.43 -22.09
N ILE A 270 -4.06 -5.60 -21.48
CA ILE A 270 -4.90 -6.10 -20.38
C ILE A 270 -4.68 -5.26 -19.13
N SER A 271 -3.42 -4.97 -18.76
CA SER A 271 -3.10 -4.12 -17.62
C SER A 271 -3.64 -2.69 -17.81
N SER A 272 -3.55 -2.14 -19.02
CA SER A 272 -4.15 -0.84 -19.38
C SER A 272 -5.67 -0.84 -19.17
N LYS A 273 -6.36 -1.86 -19.68
CA LYS A 273 -7.81 -2.02 -19.54
C LYS A 273 -8.25 -2.19 -18.08
N LEU A 274 -7.52 -3.00 -17.31
CA LEU A 274 -7.78 -3.17 -15.88
C LEU A 274 -7.67 -1.84 -15.13
N ARG A 275 -6.63 -1.06 -15.41
CA ARG A 275 -6.43 0.27 -14.82
C ARG A 275 -7.55 1.24 -15.21
N GLU A 276 -7.94 1.28 -16.48
CA GLU A 276 -8.99 2.16 -16.99
C GLU A 276 -10.33 1.89 -16.30
N ILE A 277 -10.74 0.63 -16.21
CA ILE A 277 -11.97 0.24 -15.51
C ILE A 277 -11.90 0.63 -14.04
N TYR A 278 -10.79 0.33 -13.38
CA TYR A 278 -10.62 0.67 -11.96
C TYR A 278 -10.67 2.19 -11.75
N ALA A 279 -9.97 2.98 -12.56
CA ALA A 279 -10.00 4.44 -12.48
C ALA A 279 -11.42 4.98 -12.67
N SER A 280 -12.19 4.44 -13.62
CA SER A 280 -13.60 4.80 -13.82
C SER A 280 -14.47 4.52 -12.59
N GLU A 281 -14.26 3.38 -11.92
CA GLU A 281 -14.97 3.05 -10.69
C GLU A 281 -14.62 4.02 -9.55
N LEU A 282 -13.33 4.39 -9.42
CA LEU A 282 -12.89 5.37 -8.42
C LEU A 282 -13.46 6.78 -8.66
N LEU A 283 -13.54 7.18 -9.93
CA LEU A 283 -14.18 8.46 -10.31
C LEU A 283 -15.65 8.48 -9.89
N LYS A 284 -16.39 7.39 -10.12
CA LYS A 284 -17.80 7.28 -9.67
C LYS A 284 -17.92 7.37 -8.14
N GLU A 285 -17.03 6.69 -7.38
CA GLU A 285 -16.98 6.80 -5.91
C GLU A 285 -16.69 8.25 -5.47
N ALA A 286 -15.83 8.95 -6.21
CA ALA A 286 -15.49 10.35 -5.97
C ALA A 286 -16.59 11.34 -6.41
N GLY A 287 -17.66 10.88 -7.08
CA GLY A 287 -18.76 11.70 -7.58
C GLY A 287 -18.42 12.49 -8.85
N LEU A 288 -17.60 11.89 -9.72
CA LEU A 288 -17.19 12.41 -11.03
C LEU A 288 -17.70 11.52 -12.16
#